data_42df5d23be64e9b0755383e850e00f25
#
_entry.id   42df5d23be64e9b0755383e850e00f25
#
_cell.length_a   1.000
_cell.length_b   1.000
_cell.length_c   1.000
_cell.angle_alpha   90.00
_cell.angle_beta   90.00
_cell.angle_gamma   90.00
#
_symmetry.space_group_name_H-M   'P 1'
#
loop_
_entity.id
_entity.type
_entity.pdbx_description
1 polymer ?
#
loop_
_entity_poly.entity_id
_entity_poly.type
_entity_poly.pdbx_seq_one_letter_code
_entity_poly.pdbx_strand_id
1 'polypeptide(L)'
;MLLIDEEGNELYLPKTEQIPSDFYRKGDTVRAVVAMVENKNNNPKIILSRTSPVFLERLFELEVPEINEGLIIVKKIARIPGERAKVAVESYDDRIDPVGACVGVKGSRIHGIVRELRNENIDVINYTNNTSLFISRALSPAKISSIRLNENDKKAEIYLKPDEVSQAIGKGGLNIKLAGMLTGYTLDVFREMDDEAEMEDIYLDEFSDEIDQWVIDAFKAIGCDTAKDVLSIPRQDLIRRTDLEEETIDDVLAILAAEFEDEA
;
A
#
# COMPACT_ATOMS: atom_id res chain seq x y z
N MET A 1 -6.37 35.92 -1.37
CA MET A 1 -5.65 36.64 -2.44
C MET A 1 -6.67 37.02 -3.50
N LEU A 2 -6.60 38.24 -4.00
CA LEU A 2 -7.41 38.72 -5.14
C LEU A 2 -6.57 38.58 -6.42
N LEU A 3 -7.19 38.03 -7.45
CA LEU A 3 -6.63 37.86 -8.78
C LEU A 3 -7.53 38.57 -9.78
N ILE A 4 -6.97 38.96 -10.90
CA ILE A 4 -7.70 39.58 -12.00
C ILE A 4 -7.43 38.71 -13.24
N ASP A 5 -8.47 38.31 -13.95
CA ASP A 5 -8.34 37.61 -15.22
C ASP A 5 -8.07 38.56 -16.38
N GLU A 6 -7.92 38.04 -17.60
CA GLU A 6 -7.65 38.81 -18.81
C GLU A 6 -8.79 39.76 -19.19
N GLU A 7 -10.01 39.48 -18.72
CA GLU A 7 -11.22 40.26 -18.96
C GLU A 7 -11.45 41.32 -17.87
N GLY A 8 -10.63 41.36 -16.81
CA GLY A 8 -10.73 42.26 -15.70
C GLY A 8 -11.67 41.81 -14.58
N ASN A 9 -12.13 40.59 -14.57
CA ASN A 9 -12.96 40.05 -13.51
C ASN A 9 -12.16 39.76 -12.25
N GLU A 10 -12.76 40.04 -11.10
CA GLU A 10 -12.15 39.75 -9.79
C GLU A 10 -12.39 38.29 -9.37
N LEU A 11 -11.29 37.57 -9.11
CA LEU A 11 -11.27 36.19 -8.70
C LEU A 11 -10.63 36.06 -7.32
N TYR A 12 -11.18 35.21 -6.46
CA TYR A 12 -10.70 35.04 -5.09
C TYR A 12 -10.03 33.71 -4.90
N LEU A 13 -8.78 33.69 -4.44
CA LEU A 13 -8.07 32.49 -4.01
C LEU A 13 -7.82 32.58 -2.49
N PRO A 14 -8.73 32.02 -1.65
CA PRO A 14 -8.58 32.02 -0.19
C PRO A 14 -7.34 31.25 0.26
N LYS A 15 -6.84 31.50 1.46
CA LYS A 15 -5.69 30.76 2.01
C LYS A 15 -5.96 29.26 2.14
N THR A 16 -7.18 28.89 2.45
CA THR A 16 -7.65 27.50 2.56
C THR A 16 -7.60 26.74 1.24
N GLU A 17 -7.63 27.46 0.11
CA GLU A 17 -7.59 26.93 -1.24
C GLU A 17 -6.21 27.10 -1.91
N GLN A 18 -5.22 27.58 -1.18
CA GLN A 18 -3.82 27.64 -1.60
C GLN A 18 -3.07 26.40 -1.10
N ILE A 19 -2.12 25.92 -1.89
CA ILE A 19 -1.18 24.90 -1.42
C ILE A 19 -0.35 25.51 -0.29
N PRO A 20 -0.07 24.83 0.83
CA PRO A 20 0.63 25.42 1.98
C PRO A 20 1.95 26.12 1.64
N SER A 21 2.66 25.64 0.63
CA SER A 21 3.92 26.17 0.14
C SER A 21 3.78 27.24 -0.96
N ASP A 22 2.54 27.59 -1.34
CA ASP A 22 2.31 28.62 -2.35
C ASP A 22 2.74 30.01 -1.82
N PHE A 23 3.55 30.67 -2.62
CA PHE A 23 3.96 32.03 -2.37
C PHE A 23 3.87 32.84 -3.69
N TYR A 24 3.10 33.93 -3.67
CA TYR A 24 2.88 34.78 -4.84
C TYR A 24 3.18 36.24 -4.54
N ARG A 25 3.74 36.89 -5.52
CA ARG A 25 3.99 38.35 -5.52
C ARG A 25 3.00 39.04 -6.46
N LYS A 26 2.87 40.36 -6.30
CA LYS A 26 2.07 41.19 -7.23
C LYS A 26 2.67 41.08 -8.64
N GLY A 27 1.83 40.69 -9.59
CA GLY A 27 2.21 40.49 -10.99
C GLY A 27 2.51 39.04 -11.38
N ASP A 28 2.55 38.12 -10.40
CA ASP A 28 2.71 36.69 -10.70
C ASP A 28 1.45 36.12 -11.35
N THR A 29 1.63 35.21 -12.32
CA THR A 29 0.57 34.45 -12.93
C THR A 29 0.28 33.20 -12.08
N VAL A 30 -1.00 32.90 -11.86
CA VAL A 30 -1.44 31.79 -11.04
C VAL A 30 -2.36 30.90 -11.85
N ARG A 31 -2.07 29.58 -11.86
CA ARG A 31 -2.98 28.56 -12.38
C ARG A 31 -3.86 28.03 -11.23
N ALA A 32 -5.15 28.02 -11.45
CA ALA A 32 -6.13 27.51 -10.48
C ALA A 32 -7.40 27.06 -11.22
N VAL A 33 -8.26 26.33 -10.54
CA VAL A 33 -9.60 25.99 -11.03
C VAL A 33 -10.66 26.76 -10.28
N VAL A 34 -11.80 26.97 -10.91
CA VAL A 34 -12.97 27.53 -10.24
C VAL A 34 -13.55 26.45 -9.32
N ALA A 35 -13.49 26.70 -8.03
CA ALA A 35 -14.07 25.79 -7.03
C ALA A 35 -15.56 26.06 -6.80
N MET A 36 -15.93 27.33 -6.75
CA MET A 36 -17.30 27.75 -6.46
C MET A 36 -17.59 29.13 -7.02
N VAL A 37 -18.84 29.35 -7.41
CA VAL A 37 -19.36 30.67 -7.74
C VAL A 37 -20.50 31.00 -6.77
N GLU A 38 -20.27 31.97 -5.90
CA GLU A 38 -21.28 32.49 -4.96
C GLU A 38 -21.96 33.71 -5.56
N ASN A 39 -23.27 33.75 -5.59
CA ASN A 39 -24.01 34.92 -6.02
C ASN A 39 -24.56 35.66 -4.79
N LYS A 40 -23.90 36.76 -4.41
CA LYS A 40 -24.38 37.65 -3.33
C LYS A 40 -24.81 39.00 -3.92
N ASN A 41 -26.08 39.34 -3.73
CA ASN A 41 -26.65 40.64 -4.13
C ASN A 41 -26.41 40.99 -5.62
N ASN A 42 -26.66 40.07 -6.52
CA ASN A 42 -26.39 40.19 -7.96
C ASN A 42 -24.92 40.44 -8.35
N ASN A 43 -23.98 40.16 -7.45
CA ASN A 43 -22.55 40.25 -7.73
C ASN A 43 -21.91 38.88 -7.60
N PRO A 44 -21.54 38.19 -8.68
CA PRO A 44 -20.93 36.89 -8.64
C PRO A 44 -19.55 36.97 -8.03
N LYS A 45 -19.29 36.14 -6.97
CA LYS A 45 -18.00 35.97 -6.36
C LYS A 45 -17.41 34.64 -6.81
N ILE A 46 -16.37 34.67 -7.61
CA ILE A 46 -15.70 33.46 -8.13
C ILE A 46 -14.58 33.08 -7.18
N ILE A 47 -14.68 31.86 -6.64
CA ILE A 47 -13.69 31.29 -5.73
C ILE A 47 -12.85 30.26 -6.49
N LEU A 48 -11.55 30.45 -6.45
CA LEU A 48 -10.57 29.57 -7.07
C LEU A 48 -9.98 28.60 -6.05
N SER A 49 -9.51 27.45 -6.53
CA SER A 49 -8.81 26.44 -5.75
C SER A 49 -7.57 25.90 -6.46
N ARG A 50 -6.53 25.67 -5.68
CA ARG A 50 -5.34 24.89 -6.03
C ARG A 50 -5.21 23.61 -5.21
N THR A 51 -6.07 23.46 -4.19
CA THR A 51 -6.14 22.27 -3.31
C THR A 51 -7.10 21.21 -3.82
N SER A 52 -8.04 21.58 -4.68
CA SER A 52 -9.04 20.68 -5.25
C SER A 52 -8.39 19.53 -6.05
N PRO A 53 -8.91 18.28 -5.94
CA PRO A 53 -8.53 17.20 -6.85
C PRO A 53 -8.74 17.54 -8.33
N VAL A 54 -9.76 18.35 -8.65
CA VAL A 54 -10.03 18.81 -10.02
C VAL A 54 -8.86 19.63 -10.58
N PHE A 55 -8.14 20.38 -9.75
CA PHE A 55 -6.96 21.11 -10.21
C PHE A 55 -5.87 20.16 -10.73
N LEU A 56 -5.62 19.07 -9.99
CA LEU A 56 -4.67 18.04 -10.43
C LEU A 56 -5.15 17.34 -11.72
N GLU A 57 -6.44 17.03 -11.82
CA GLU A 57 -7.01 16.45 -13.04
C GLU A 57 -6.79 17.32 -14.26
N ARG A 58 -7.06 18.65 -14.15
CA ARG A 58 -6.81 19.61 -15.23
C ARG A 58 -5.34 19.75 -15.61
N LEU A 59 -4.43 19.60 -14.63
CA LEU A 59 -2.99 19.57 -14.94
C LEU A 59 -2.60 18.32 -15.74
N PHE A 60 -3.20 17.17 -15.44
CA PHE A 60 -3.01 15.97 -16.25
C PHE A 60 -3.53 16.15 -17.69
N GLU A 61 -4.70 16.75 -17.87
CA GLU A 61 -5.24 17.04 -19.21
C GLU A 61 -4.32 17.95 -20.03
N LEU A 62 -3.64 18.91 -19.39
CA LEU A 62 -2.71 19.82 -20.07
C LEU A 62 -1.39 19.15 -20.46
N GLU A 63 -0.89 18.23 -19.62
CA GLU A 63 0.44 17.63 -19.81
C GLU A 63 0.40 16.29 -20.54
N VAL A 64 -0.76 15.62 -20.59
CA VAL A 64 -0.94 14.27 -21.14
C VAL A 64 -1.94 14.31 -22.31
N PRO A 65 -1.46 14.34 -23.57
CA PRO A 65 -2.32 14.41 -24.74
C PRO A 65 -3.37 13.29 -24.80
N GLU A 66 -3.00 12.07 -24.39
CA GLU A 66 -3.88 10.91 -24.39
C GLU A 66 -5.09 11.08 -23.45
N ILE A 67 -4.97 11.88 -22.39
CA ILE A 67 -6.10 12.26 -21.53
C ILE A 67 -6.97 13.31 -22.23
N ASN A 68 -6.36 14.31 -22.82
CA ASN A 68 -7.07 15.36 -23.56
C ASN A 68 -7.85 14.80 -24.77
N GLU A 69 -7.31 13.75 -25.41
CA GLU A 69 -7.94 13.04 -26.52
C GLU A 69 -9.00 12.00 -26.07
N GLY A 70 -9.15 11.79 -24.76
CA GLY A 70 -10.10 10.83 -24.20
C GLY A 70 -9.71 9.36 -24.33
N LEU A 71 -8.45 9.05 -24.68
CA LEU A 71 -7.93 7.69 -24.73
C LEU A 71 -7.62 7.14 -23.33
N ILE A 72 -7.23 8.03 -22.43
CA ILE A 72 -7.00 7.74 -21.00
C ILE A 72 -7.95 8.60 -20.18
N ILE A 73 -8.51 8.03 -19.14
CA ILE A 73 -9.35 8.75 -18.18
C ILE A 73 -8.77 8.69 -16.78
N VAL A 74 -8.89 9.79 -16.05
CA VAL A 74 -8.64 9.86 -14.62
C VAL A 74 -9.89 9.39 -13.89
N LYS A 75 -9.83 8.23 -13.25
CA LYS A 75 -10.98 7.61 -12.55
C LYS A 75 -11.18 8.14 -11.15
N LYS A 76 -10.10 8.29 -10.41
CA LYS A 76 -10.13 8.73 -9.01
C LYS A 76 -8.84 9.47 -8.65
N ILE A 77 -8.97 10.45 -7.77
CA ILE A 77 -7.85 11.19 -7.19
C ILE A 77 -8.03 11.23 -5.68
N ALA A 78 -6.97 10.89 -4.95
CA ALA A 78 -6.81 11.16 -3.52
C ALA A 78 -5.60 12.07 -3.35
N ARG A 79 -5.76 13.18 -2.62
CA ARG A 79 -4.74 14.22 -2.55
C ARG A 79 -4.65 14.85 -1.16
N ILE A 80 -3.43 15.05 -0.71
CA ILE A 80 -3.08 15.93 0.41
C ILE A 80 -2.21 17.03 -0.18
N PRO A 81 -2.79 18.25 -0.38
CA PRO A 81 -2.15 19.31 -1.14
C PRO A 81 -0.78 19.70 -0.60
N GLY A 82 0.21 19.74 -1.49
CA GLY A 82 1.59 20.09 -1.17
C GLY A 82 2.43 18.95 -0.58
N GLU A 83 1.83 17.77 -0.33
CA GLU A 83 2.53 16.61 0.22
C GLU A 83 2.55 15.44 -0.77
N ARG A 84 1.40 14.82 -1.01
CA ARG A 84 1.30 13.66 -1.89
C ARG A 84 -0.10 13.48 -2.47
N ALA A 85 -0.16 12.91 -3.68
CA ALA A 85 -1.39 12.51 -4.32
C ALA A 85 -1.27 11.09 -4.91
N LYS A 86 -2.41 10.40 -5.00
CA LYS A 86 -2.56 9.15 -5.75
C LYS A 86 -3.63 9.36 -6.81
N VAL A 87 -3.32 8.98 -8.05
CA VAL A 87 -4.18 9.18 -9.22
C VAL A 87 -4.40 7.84 -9.89
N ALA A 88 -5.64 7.39 -9.94
CA ALA A 88 -6.03 6.17 -10.63
C ALA A 88 -6.47 6.49 -12.05
N VAL A 89 -5.82 5.89 -13.03
CA VAL A 89 -6.03 6.09 -14.46
C VAL A 89 -6.42 4.78 -15.15
N GLU A 90 -7.20 4.88 -16.21
CA GLU A 90 -7.62 3.76 -17.04
C GLU A 90 -7.52 4.14 -18.50
N SER A 91 -7.11 3.21 -19.36
CA SER A 91 -7.14 3.39 -20.81
C SER A 91 -8.30 2.62 -21.43
N TYR A 92 -8.91 3.20 -22.46
CA TYR A 92 -9.88 2.51 -23.31
C TYR A 92 -9.22 1.70 -24.44
N ASP A 93 -7.93 1.90 -24.68
CA ASP A 93 -7.13 1.12 -25.66
C ASP A 93 -6.12 0.26 -24.92
N ASP A 94 -6.25 -1.06 -25.02
CA ASP A 94 -5.37 -2.05 -24.38
C ASP A 94 -3.89 -1.95 -24.81
N ARG A 95 -3.62 -1.25 -25.93
CA ARG A 95 -2.26 -1.02 -26.41
C ARG A 95 -1.56 0.15 -25.73
N ILE A 96 -2.32 0.97 -24.95
CA ILE A 96 -1.79 2.13 -24.26
C ILE A 96 -1.57 1.78 -22.80
N ASP A 97 -0.34 1.89 -22.31
CA ASP A 97 -0.06 1.88 -20.88
C ASP A 97 -0.42 3.25 -20.28
N PRO A 98 -1.55 3.35 -19.52
CA PRO A 98 -2.01 4.63 -19.02
C PRO A 98 -1.07 5.24 -17.97
N VAL A 99 -0.37 4.41 -17.19
CA VAL A 99 0.60 4.90 -16.20
C VAL A 99 1.84 5.45 -16.89
N GLY A 100 2.39 4.68 -17.83
CA GLY A 100 3.55 5.10 -18.61
C GLY A 100 3.30 6.39 -19.40
N ALA A 101 2.12 6.53 -20.00
CA ALA A 101 1.70 7.74 -20.71
C ALA A 101 1.62 8.96 -19.80
N CYS A 102 1.05 8.82 -18.61
CA CYS A 102 0.94 9.90 -17.62
C CYS A 102 2.29 10.31 -17.03
N VAL A 103 3.17 9.36 -16.79
CA VAL A 103 4.52 9.63 -16.26
C VAL A 103 5.42 10.26 -17.34
N GLY A 104 5.33 9.74 -18.55
CA GLY A 104 6.16 10.15 -19.68
C GLY A 104 7.59 9.64 -19.61
N VAL A 105 8.33 9.78 -20.70
CA VAL A 105 9.73 9.31 -20.80
C VAL A 105 10.57 9.97 -19.72
N LYS A 106 11.18 9.16 -18.83
CA LYS A 106 11.99 9.63 -17.69
C LYS A 106 11.25 10.63 -16.78
N GLY A 107 9.93 10.53 -16.70
CA GLY A 107 9.12 11.41 -15.86
C GLY A 107 8.86 12.79 -16.43
N SER A 108 9.10 13.01 -17.73
CA SER A 108 9.04 14.36 -18.35
C SER A 108 7.69 15.06 -18.17
N ARG A 109 6.59 14.31 -18.24
CA ARG A 109 5.23 14.85 -18.09
C ARG A 109 4.88 15.08 -16.62
N ILE A 110 5.07 14.05 -15.80
CA ILE A 110 4.72 14.15 -14.37
C ILE A 110 5.54 15.21 -13.63
N HIS A 111 6.79 15.43 -14.00
CA HIS A 111 7.63 16.48 -13.40
C HIS A 111 7.08 17.90 -13.64
N GLY A 112 6.41 18.14 -14.78
CA GLY A 112 5.73 19.42 -15.05
C GLY A 112 4.64 19.67 -14.02
N ILE A 113 3.80 18.66 -13.77
CA ILE A 113 2.71 18.71 -12.79
C ILE A 113 3.25 18.86 -11.36
N VAL A 114 4.23 18.03 -10.98
CA VAL A 114 4.87 18.09 -9.65
C VAL A 114 5.43 19.47 -9.35
N ARG A 115 6.07 20.10 -10.33
CA ARG A 115 6.61 21.47 -10.19
C ARG A 115 5.51 22.49 -9.98
N GLU A 116 4.42 22.44 -10.74
CA GLU A 116 3.26 23.31 -10.58
C GLU A 116 2.66 23.19 -9.18
N LEU A 117 2.63 21.97 -8.62
CA LEU A 117 2.11 21.66 -7.30
C LEU A 117 3.12 21.84 -6.15
N ARG A 118 4.20 22.56 -6.37
CA ARG A 118 5.22 22.85 -5.35
C ARG A 118 5.86 21.61 -4.75
N ASN A 119 6.24 20.64 -5.59
CA ASN A 119 6.88 19.37 -5.26
C ASN A 119 5.97 18.36 -4.51
N GLU A 120 4.66 18.41 -4.75
CA GLU A 120 3.74 17.37 -4.33
C GLU A 120 4.08 16.07 -5.06
N ASN A 121 4.34 14.99 -4.33
CA ASN A 121 4.63 13.68 -4.90
C ASN A 121 3.36 13.06 -5.49
N ILE A 122 3.43 12.54 -6.71
CA ILE A 122 2.27 11.97 -7.39
C ILE A 122 2.53 10.51 -7.75
N ASP A 123 1.70 9.62 -7.21
CA ASP A 123 1.66 8.20 -7.56
C ASP A 123 0.56 7.97 -8.59
N VAL A 124 0.93 7.53 -9.79
CA VAL A 124 -0.04 7.15 -10.83
C VAL A 124 -0.26 5.64 -10.80
N ILE A 125 -1.52 5.22 -10.79
CA ILE A 125 -1.93 3.82 -10.54
C ILE A 125 -2.91 3.40 -11.62
N ASN A 126 -2.75 2.17 -12.14
CA ASN A 126 -3.74 1.56 -13.02
C ASN A 126 -5.02 1.25 -12.22
N TYR A 127 -6.15 1.84 -12.65
CA TYR A 127 -7.46 1.54 -12.10
C TYR A 127 -7.88 0.11 -12.42
N THR A 128 -8.69 -0.48 -11.57
CA THR A 128 -9.36 -1.76 -11.79
C THR A 128 -10.63 -1.83 -10.96
N ASN A 129 -11.63 -2.56 -11.46
CA ASN A 129 -12.87 -2.84 -10.74
C ASN A 129 -12.71 -3.92 -9.65
N ASN A 130 -11.62 -4.71 -9.70
CA ASN A 130 -11.30 -5.65 -8.65
C ASN A 130 -10.77 -4.91 -7.43
N THR A 131 -11.55 -4.88 -6.35
CA THR A 131 -11.25 -4.11 -5.13
C THR A 131 -9.93 -4.51 -4.48
N SER A 132 -9.68 -5.82 -4.32
CA SER A 132 -8.42 -6.30 -3.71
C SER A 132 -7.21 -5.88 -4.54
N LEU A 133 -7.26 -6.05 -5.85
CA LEU A 133 -6.19 -5.63 -6.75
C LEU A 133 -6.02 -4.10 -6.75
N PHE A 134 -7.12 -3.34 -6.65
CA PHE A 134 -7.04 -1.88 -6.59
C PHE A 134 -6.39 -1.39 -5.29
N ILE A 135 -6.74 -1.99 -4.15
CA ILE A 135 -6.10 -1.71 -2.85
C ILE A 135 -4.60 -2.07 -2.92
N SER A 136 -4.26 -3.24 -3.46
CA SER A 136 -2.86 -3.66 -3.63
C SER A 136 -2.06 -2.64 -4.46
N ARG A 137 -2.58 -2.22 -5.60
CA ARG A 137 -1.95 -1.18 -6.43
C ARG A 137 -1.85 0.16 -5.72
N ALA A 138 -2.87 0.54 -4.94
CA ALA A 138 -2.91 1.79 -4.19
C ALA A 138 -1.87 1.83 -3.06
N LEU A 139 -1.50 0.70 -2.49
CA LEU A 139 -0.47 0.59 -1.43
C LEU A 139 0.96 0.43 -1.97
N SER A 140 1.12 0.31 -3.31
CA SER A 140 2.45 0.27 -3.90
C SER A 140 3.37 1.37 -3.30
N PRO A 141 4.68 1.08 -3.06
CA PRO A 141 5.44 -0.09 -3.52
C PRO A 141 5.38 -1.32 -2.60
N ALA A 142 4.63 -1.28 -1.48
CA ALA A 142 4.52 -2.39 -0.56
C ALA A 142 3.93 -3.64 -1.24
N LYS A 143 4.51 -4.80 -0.93
CA LYS A 143 4.05 -6.10 -1.41
C LYS A 143 3.08 -6.68 -0.39
N ILE A 144 1.87 -6.96 -0.83
CA ILE A 144 0.81 -7.50 0.02
C ILE A 144 0.77 -9.01 -0.13
N SER A 145 0.72 -9.74 0.98
CA SER A 145 0.57 -11.19 1.01
C SER A 145 -0.89 -11.59 0.81
N SER A 146 -1.80 -11.02 1.60
CA SER A 146 -3.23 -11.29 1.47
C SER A 146 -4.09 -10.09 1.87
N ILE A 147 -5.34 -10.07 1.38
CA ILE A 147 -6.33 -9.03 1.70
C ILE A 147 -7.65 -9.73 2.04
N ARG A 148 -8.21 -9.42 3.21
CA ARG A 148 -9.57 -9.78 3.59
C ARG A 148 -10.47 -8.55 3.47
N LEU A 149 -11.53 -8.65 2.65
CA LEU A 149 -12.46 -7.56 2.41
C LEU A 149 -13.74 -7.75 3.22
N ASN A 150 -14.16 -6.71 3.91
CA ASN A 150 -15.52 -6.56 4.41
C ASN A 150 -16.22 -5.45 3.60
N GLU A 151 -17.01 -5.86 2.62
CA GLU A 151 -17.69 -4.95 1.72
C GLU A 151 -18.80 -4.16 2.40
N ASN A 152 -19.44 -4.73 3.43
CA ASN A 152 -20.53 -4.08 4.16
C ASN A 152 -20.03 -2.86 4.94
N ASP A 153 -18.90 -2.99 5.61
CA ASP A 153 -18.31 -1.94 6.44
C ASP A 153 -17.28 -1.10 5.70
N LYS A 154 -17.02 -1.42 4.42
CA LYS A 154 -15.94 -0.80 3.62
C LYS A 154 -14.59 -0.84 4.35
N LYS A 155 -14.26 -1.99 4.91
CA LYS A 155 -12.98 -2.27 5.58
C LYS A 155 -12.18 -3.31 4.82
N ALA A 156 -10.87 -3.17 4.86
CA ALA A 156 -9.94 -4.15 4.32
C ALA A 156 -8.82 -4.41 5.33
N GLU A 157 -8.65 -5.67 5.69
CA GLU A 157 -7.52 -6.16 6.47
C GLU A 157 -6.42 -6.60 5.51
N ILE A 158 -5.23 -6.05 5.69
CA ILE A 158 -4.11 -6.20 4.78
C ILE A 158 -2.97 -6.87 5.52
N TYR A 159 -2.62 -8.08 5.10
CA TYR A 159 -1.57 -8.88 5.69
C TYR A 159 -0.29 -8.72 4.85
N LEU A 160 0.82 -8.40 5.51
CA LEU A 160 2.09 -8.08 4.91
C LEU A 160 3.23 -8.68 5.72
N LYS A 161 4.32 -9.03 5.06
CA LYS A 161 5.55 -9.37 5.76
C LYS A 161 6.04 -8.20 6.61
N PRO A 162 6.71 -8.45 7.74
CA PRO A 162 7.13 -7.40 8.68
C PRO A 162 7.96 -6.26 8.05
N ASP A 163 8.78 -6.56 7.05
CA ASP A 163 9.61 -5.61 6.31
C ASP A 163 8.81 -4.69 5.37
N GLU A 164 7.64 -5.13 4.88
CA GLU A 164 6.76 -4.37 3.98
C GLU A 164 5.80 -3.42 4.71
N VAL A 165 5.54 -3.64 6.01
CA VAL A 165 4.58 -2.84 6.81
C VAL A 165 4.93 -1.35 6.80
N SER A 166 6.21 -1.01 6.97
CA SER A 166 6.65 0.38 6.96
C SER A 166 6.43 1.07 5.63
N GLN A 167 6.55 0.34 4.52
CA GLN A 167 6.28 0.86 3.17
C GLN A 167 4.79 1.04 2.93
N ALA A 168 3.96 0.12 3.38
CA ALA A 168 2.50 0.22 3.28
C ALA A 168 1.96 1.44 4.03
N ILE A 169 2.43 1.68 5.24
CA ILE A 169 2.05 2.86 6.04
C ILE A 169 2.61 4.13 5.40
N GLY A 170 3.88 4.12 5.01
CA GLY A 170 4.60 5.25 4.44
C GLY A 170 4.94 6.33 5.47
N LYS A 171 5.73 7.32 5.05
CA LYS A 171 6.13 8.44 5.91
C LYS A 171 4.90 9.20 6.42
N GLY A 172 4.78 9.32 7.74
CA GLY A 172 3.65 10.01 8.38
C GLY A 172 2.27 9.38 8.12
N GLY A 173 2.23 8.09 7.71
CA GLY A 173 0.97 7.40 7.38
C GLY A 173 0.33 7.86 6.07
N LEU A 174 1.04 8.63 5.24
CA LEU A 174 0.47 9.22 4.02
C LEU A 174 0.09 8.17 2.97
N ASN A 175 0.87 7.08 2.86
CA ASN A 175 0.61 6.07 1.84
C ASN A 175 -0.72 5.34 2.10
N ILE A 176 -0.90 4.82 3.32
CA ILE A 176 -2.13 4.12 3.71
C ILE A 176 -3.35 5.05 3.72
N LYS A 177 -3.18 6.29 4.22
CA LYS A 177 -4.27 7.28 4.24
C LYS A 177 -4.76 7.62 2.84
N LEU A 178 -3.85 7.89 1.90
CA LEU A 178 -4.20 8.19 0.51
C LEU A 178 -4.78 6.97 -0.21
N ALA A 179 -4.26 5.76 0.06
CA ALA A 179 -4.81 4.53 -0.49
C ALA A 179 -6.25 4.30 0.00
N GLY A 180 -6.54 4.54 1.29
CA GLY A 180 -7.89 4.49 1.83
C GLY A 180 -8.83 5.52 1.18
N MET A 181 -8.39 6.77 1.05
CA MET A 181 -9.16 7.83 0.36
C MET A 181 -9.44 7.46 -1.11
N LEU A 182 -8.46 6.90 -1.81
CA LEU A 182 -8.57 6.55 -3.24
C LEU A 182 -9.53 5.39 -3.46
N THR A 183 -9.43 4.35 -2.63
CA THR A 183 -10.23 3.13 -2.76
C THR A 183 -11.61 3.26 -2.15
N GLY A 184 -11.77 4.12 -1.14
CA GLY A 184 -13.00 4.29 -0.35
C GLY A 184 -13.14 3.22 0.74
N TYR A 185 -12.04 2.59 1.15
CA TYR A 185 -11.99 1.59 2.21
C TYR A 185 -11.15 2.09 3.39
N THR A 186 -11.54 1.72 4.58
CA THR A 186 -10.67 1.80 5.76
C THR A 186 -9.69 0.65 5.69
N LEU A 187 -8.38 0.94 5.71
CA LEU A 187 -7.32 -0.03 5.53
C LEU A 187 -6.64 -0.29 6.87
N ASP A 188 -6.73 -1.51 7.36
CA ASP A 188 -6.08 -1.96 8.58
C ASP A 188 -4.91 -2.90 8.18
N VAL A 189 -3.71 -2.60 8.67
CA VAL A 189 -2.49 -3.32 8.31
C VAL A 189 -2.09 -4.24 9.45
N PHE A 190 -1.93 -5.52 9.13
CA PHE A 190 -1.49 -6.59 10.03
C PHE A 190 -0.16 -7.15 9.52
N ARG A 191 0.68 -7.55 10.47
CA ARG A 191 1.85 -8.34 10.14
C ARG A 191 1.39 -9.76 9.85
N GLU A 192 1.88 -10.32 8.76
CA GLU A 192 1.82 -11.75 8.56
C GLU A 192 2.67 -12.37 9.67
N MET A 193 2.05 -13.13 10.54
CA MET A 193 2.80 -14.00 11.42
C MET A 193 3.31 -15.12 10.52
N ASP A 194 4.58 -15.44 10.59
CA ASP A 194 5.06 -16.68 9.99
C ASP A 194 4.27 -17.81 10.65
N ASP A 195 3.46 -18.55 9.88
CA ASP A 195 2.68 -19.70 10.35
C ASP A 195 3.59 -20.77 10.97
N GLU A 196 4.91 -20.69 10.76
CA GLU A 196 5.92 -21.49 11.46
C GLU A 196 6.02 -21.19 12.98
N ALA A 197 5.39 -20.10 13.48
CA ALA A 197 5.44 -19.74 14.91
C ALA A 197 4.19 -20.14 15.71
N GLU A 198 3.08 -20.56 15.07
CA GLU A 198 1.84 -20.96 15.73
C GLU A 198 1.51 -22.46 15.63
N MET A 199 2.41 -23.30 15.15
CA MET A 199 2.37 -24.70 15.54
C MET A 199 2.65 -24.74 17.03
N GLU A 200 1.68 -25.12 17.85
CA GLU A 200 1.88 -25.35 19.28
C GLU A 200 3.10 -26.26 19.43
N ASP A 201 4.05 -25.81 20.23
CA ASP A 201 5.31 -26.52 20.43
C ASP A 201 4.99 -27.69 21.37
N ILE A 202 4.89 -28.88 20.82
CA ILE A 202 4.48 -30.08 21.55
C ILE A 202 5.70 -30.62 22.32
N TYR A 203 5.57 -30.75 23.62
CA TYR A 203 6.64 -31.34 24.45
C TYR A 203 6.85 -32.81 24.14
N LEU A 204 8.11 -33.23 24.09
CA LEU A 204 8.46 -34.65 23.83
C LEU A 204 7.81 -35.63 24.80
N ASP A 205 7.43 -35.21 26.01
CA ASP A 205 6.74 -36.02 26.97
C ASP A 205 5.34 -36.45 26.52
N GLU A 206 4.71 -35.71 25.62
CA GLU A 206 3.39 -36.03 25.06
C GLU A 206 3.45 -37.21 24.10
N PHE A 207 4.62 -37.53 23.58
CA PHE A 207 4.87 -38.68 22.71
C PHE A 207 5.32 -39.94 23.49
N SER A 208 5.15 -39.97 24.81
CA SER A 208 5.55 -41.11 25.66
C SER A 208 4.83 -42.43 25.34
N ASP A 209 3.72 -42.38 24.61
CA ASP A 209 2.98 -43.57 24.15
C ASP A 209 3.55 -44.15 22.84
N GLU A 210 4.31 -43.34 22.07
CA GLU A 210 4.87 -43.71 20.76
C GLU A 210 6.40 -43.79 20.75
N ILE A 211 7.05 -43.03 21.64
CA ILE A 211 8.50 -42.94 21.77
C ILE A 211 8.91 -43.40 23.16
N ASP A 212 9.84 -44.36 23.22
CA ASP A 212 10.36 -44.86 24.48
C ASP A 212 10.97 -43.75 25.35
N GLN A 213 10.68 -43.75 26.66
CA GLN A 213 11.13 -42.68 27.59
C GLN A 213 12.64 -42.46 27.58
N TRP A 214 13.44 -43.51 27.43
CA TRP A 214 14.91 -43.37 27.38
C TRP A 214 15.40 -42.60 26.13
N VAL A 215 14.65 -42.66 25.05
CA VAL A 215 14.92 -41.87 23.81
C VAL A 215 14.55 -40.41 24.02
N ILE A 216 13.40 -40.16 24.64
CA ILE A 216 12.98 -38.78 25.04
C ILE A 216 14.04 -38.16 25.96
N ASP A 217 14.52 -38.92 26.97
CA ASP A 217 15.53 -38.45 27.90
C ASP A 217 16.87 -38.13 27.18
N ALA A 218 17.23 -38.90 26.14
CA ALA A 218 18.42 -38.64 25.35
C ALA A 218 18.32 -37.33 24.55
N PHE A 219 17.15 -37.00 23.98
CA PHE A 219 16.92 -35.71 23.31
C PHE A 219 16.92 -34.53 24.29
N LYS A 220 16.32 -34.69 25.45
CA LYS A 220 16.33 -33.69 26.52
C LYS A 220 17.75 -33.44 27.04
N ALA A 221 18.59 -34.45 27.11
CA ALA A 221 19.99 -34.30 27.54
C ALA A 221 20.82 -33.41 26.60
N ILE A 222 20.44 -33.29 25.32
CA ILE A 222 21.09 -32.41 24.35
C ILE A 222 20.39 -31.05 24.21
N GLY A 223 19.35 -30.80 25.04
CA GLY A 223 18.62 -29.51 25.09
C GLY A 223 17.41 -29.43 24.16
N CYS A 224 16.87 -30.54 23.70
CA CYS A 224 15.63 -30.59 22.91
C CYS A 224 14.49 -31.01 23.83
N ASP A 225 13.66 -30.08 24.27
CA ASP A 225 12.51 -30.35 25.15
C ASP A 225 11.20 -30.56 24.34
N THR A 226 11.20 -30.12 23.06
CA THR A 226 10.03 -30.07 22.18
C THR A 226 10.27 -30.82 20.87
N ALA A 227 9.17 -31.17 20.18
CA ALA A 227 9.21 -31.80 18.86
C ALA A 227 9.89 -30.89 17.81
N LYS A 228 9.65 -29.59 17.88
CA LYS A 228 10.31 -28.60 16.99
C LYS A 228 11.80 -28.52 17.21
N ASP A 229 12.25 -28.58 18.46
CA ASP A 229 13.68 -28.56 18.76
C ASP A 229 14.38 -29.72 18.06
N VAL A 230 13.79 -30.91 18.12
CA VAL A 230 14.35 -32.12 17.46
C VAL A 230 14.33 -31.96 15.95
N LEU A 231 13.20 -31.56 15.36
CA LEU A 231 13.05 -31.40 13.91
C LEU A 231 13.92 -30.27 13.34
N SER A 232 14.31 -29.29 14.15
CA SER A 232 15.19 -28.17 13.73
C SER A 232 16.65 -28.58 13.57
N ILE A 233 17.07 -29.68 14.21
CA ILE A 233 18.47 -30.16 14.18
C ILE A 233 18.67 -31.13 13.01
N PRO A 234 19.70 -30.91 12.17
CA PRO A 234 20.03 -31.84 11.09
C PRO A 234 20.25 -33.27 11.61
N ARG A 235 19.71 -34.28 10.92
CA ARG A 235 19.81 -35.70 11.26
C ARG A 235 21.22 -36.14 11.68
N GLN A 236 22.25 -35.68 10.95
CA GLN A 236 23.64 -36.02 11.22
C GLN A 236 24.16 -35.48 12.57
N ASP A 237 23.61 -34.35 13.01
CA ASP A 237 23.99 -33.75 14.28
C ASP A 237 23.24 -34.41 15.45
N LEU A 238 22.01 -34.89 15.25
CA LEU A 238 21.30 -35.72 16.22
C LEU A 238 22.05 -37.03 16.49
N ILE A 239 22.50 -37.72 15.45
CA ILE A 239 23.32 -38.94 15.56
C ILE A 239 24.61 -38.69 16.35
N ARG A 240 25.23 -37.55 16.19
CA ARG A 240 26.49 -37.21 16.87
C ARG A 240 26.32 -36.77 18.31
N ARG A 241 25.17 -36.16 18.63
CA ARG A 241 24.92 -35.58 19.96
C ARG A 241 24.18 -36.52 20.89
N THR A 242 23.44 -37.48 20.33
CA THR A 242 22.77 -38.55 21.07
C THR A 242 23.54 -39.84 20.83
N ASP A 243 23.65 -40.71 21.81
CA ASP A 243 24.21 -42.08 21.66
C ASP A 243 23.14 -43.06 21.12
N LEU A 244 22.19 -42.54 20.32
CA LEU A 244 21.08 -43.32 19.74
C LEU A 244 21.50 -43.94 18.41
N GLU A 245 20.93 -45.14 18.11
CA GLU A 245 21.11 -45.79 16.80
C GLU A 245 20.42 -44.96 15.69
N GLU A 246 20.97 -44.98 14.47
CA GLU A 246 20.44 -44.22 13.34
C GLU A 246 18.98 -44.56 13.02
N GLU A 247 18.61 -45.83 13.14
CA GLU A 247 17.25 -46.34 12.89
C GLU A 247 16.26 -45.76 13.90
N THR A 248 16.63 -45.67 15.18
CA THR A 248 15.82 -45.05 16.23
C THR A 248 15.58 -43.55 15.97
N ILE A 249 16.60 -42.83 15.49
CA ILE A 249 16.46 -41.39 15.15
C ILE A 249 15.53 -41.20 13.94
N ASP A 250 15.64 -42.07 12.93
CA ASP A 250 14.78 -42.01 11.77
C ASP A 250 13.31 -42.28 12.12
N ASP A 251 13.04 -43.27 13.01
CA ASP A 251 11.69 -43.56 13.49
C ASP A 251 11.11 -42.39 14.29
N VAL A 252 11.88 -41.75 15.18
CA VAL A 252 11.44 -40.61 15.95
C VAL A 252 11.15 -39.42 15.04
N LEU A 253 12.04 -39.11 14.08
CA LEU A 253 11.80 -38.00 13.13
C LEU A 253 10.54 -38.22 12.30
N ALA A 254 10.22 -39.48 11.93
CA ALA A 254 9.00 -39.84 11.23
C ALA A 254 7.76 -39.65 12.08
N ILE A 255 7.79 -40.07 13.37
CA ILE A 255 6.69 -39.87 14.31
C ILE A 255 6.43 -38.39 14.54
N LEU A 256 7.46 -37.62 14.86
CA LEU A 256 7.32 -36.15 15.11
C LEU A 256 6.87 -35.39 13.87
N ALA A 257 7.30 -35.80 12.67
CA ALA A 257 6.88 -35.13 11.44
C ALA A 257 5.42 -35.44 11.07
N ALA A 258 4.93 -36.67 11.36
CA ALA A 258 3.55 -37.08 11.07
C ALA A 258 2.53 -36.24 11.85
N GLU A 259 2.83 -35.87 13.10
CA GLU A 259 1.92 -35.05 13.92
C GLU A 259 1.71 -33.67 13.32
N PHE A 260 2.73 -33.08 12.65
CA PHE A 260 2.62 -31.78 12.00
C PHE A 260 2.05 -31.85 10.57
N GLU A 261 1.94 -33.04 9.95
CA GLU A 261 1.30 -33.21 8.64
C GLU A 261 -0.23 -33.37 8.74
N ASP A 262 -0.76 -33.86 9.89
CA ASP A 262 -2.21 -34.06 10.08
C ASP A 262 -2.97 -32.74 10.40
N GLU A 263 -2.29 -31.63 10.73
CA GLU A 263 -2.90 -30.32 11.01
C GLU A 263 -2.87 -29.33 9.82
N ALA A 264 -2.40 -29.72 8.60
CA ALA A 264 -2.23 -28.83 7.45
C ALA A 264 -3.44 -28.81 6.48
#